data_32b702488f9f31600a401740be96d00a
#
_entry.id   32b702488f9f31600a401740be96d00a
#
_cell.length_a   1.000
_cell.length_b   1.000
_cell.length_c   1.000
_cell.angle_alpha   90.00
_cell.angle_beta   90.00
_cell.angle_gamma   90.00
#
_symmetry.space_group_name_H-M   'P 1'
#
loop_
_entity.id
_entity.type
_entity.pdbx_description
1 polymer ?
#
loop_
_entity_poly.entity_id
_entity_poly.type
_entity_poly.pdbx_seq_one_letter_code
_entity_poly.pdbx_strand_id
1 'polypeptide(L)'
;MDNQYDNVLKMYESMLFVNSSSRTYYFWLPELLKFVDGKERSCRELYLFLKHIDEKRHSSKAIEDISQLSFKVVDRYWFWKLDFIIWQKRREIFTSESARKIANNYVFRRNRSIEHIAPQTPKENSTLSLSNEDENCFGNLVMISSSQNSGLQNSTFEMKRSKVIDFIHNNLNGTIESLKMLLIYQYENWTTTEIYDHQEKCIKLLNDSFEMKE
;
A
#
# COMPACT_ATOMS: atom_id res chain seq x y z
N MET A 1 -6.39 -27.61 3.73
CA MET A 1 -6.46 -26.61 2.65
C MET A 1 -7.04 -25.26 3.09
N ASP A 2 -7.83 -25.19 4.14
CA ASP A 2 -8.45 -23.93 4.62
C ASP A 2 -7.47 -22.92 5.26
N ASN A 3 -6.37 -23.39 5.85
CA ASN A 3 -5.41 -22.54 6.56
C ASN A 3 -4.71 -21.47 5.69
N GLN A 4 -4.60 -21.68 4.38
CA GLN A 4 -3.97 -20.72 3.49
C GLN A 4 -4.85 -19.47 3.27
N TYR A 5 -6.15 -19.67 3.12
CA TYR A 5 -7.08 -18.57 2.88
C TYR A 5 -7.49 -17.83 4.15
N ASP A 6 -7.32 -18.40 5.34
CA ASP A 6 -7.65 -17.74 6.62
C ASP A 6 -6.86 -16.42 6.78
N ASN A 7 -5.55 -16.46 6.58
CA ASN A 7 -4.74 -15.25 6.68
C ASN A 7 -5.01 -14.24 5.54
N VAL A 8 -5.26 -14.74 4.32
CA VAL A 8 -5.57 -13.87 3.18
C VAL A 8 -6.90 -13.17 3.39
N LEU A 9 -7.92 -13.89 3.85
CA LEU A 9 -9.24 -13.34 4.18
C LEU A 9 -9.13 -12.26 5.27
N LYS A 10 -8.46 -12.55 6.39
CA LYS A 10 -8.26 -11.58 7.48
C LYS A 10 -7.56 -10.31 7.02
N MET A 11 -6.56 -10.42 6.19
CA MET A 11 -5.84 -9.27 5.65
C MET A 11 -6.72 -8.48 4.67
N TYR A 12 -7.50 -9.15 3.84
CA TYR A 12 -8.40 -8.49 2.90
C TYR A 12 -9.52 -7.74 3.61
N GLU A 13 -10.16 -8.37 4.59
CA GLU A 13 -11.15 -7.73 5.47
C GLU A 13 -10.56 -6.52 6.20
N SER A 14 -9.33 -6.65 6.72
CA SER A 14 -8.64 -5.55 7.39
C SER A 14 -8.41 -4.36 6.44
N MET A 15 -8.03 -4.62 5.18
CA MET A 15 -7.89 -3.60 4.14
C MET A 15 -9.23 -2.89 3.89
N LEU A 16 -10.30 -3.64 3.67
CA LEU A 16 -11.64 -3.08 3.44
C LEU A 16 -12.15 -2.29 4.66
N PHE A 17 -11.84 -2.76 5.86
CA PHE A 17 -12.21 -2.10 7.11
C PHE A 17 -11.53 -0.74 7.28
N VAL A 18 -10.22 -0.63 7.03
CA VAL A 18 -9.48 0.63 7.18
C VAL A 18 -9.82 1.64 6.10
N ASN A 19 -10.18 1.17 4.90
CA ASN A 19 -10.61 2.00 3.80
C ASN A 19 -11.90 2.77 4.11
N SER A 20 -12.78 2.20 4.93
CA SER A 20 -14.05 2.83 5.25
C SER A 20 -13.88 3.98 6.25
N SER A 21 -14.38 5.17 5.92
CA SER A 21 -14.25 6.39 6.74
C SER A 21 -15.10 6.32 8.02
N SER A 22 -16.22 5.60 8.01
CA SER A 22 -17.08 5.34 9.16
C SER A 22 -17.75 3.96 9.03
N ARG A 23 -18.32 3.47 10.14
CA ARG A 23 -19.05 2.19 10.16
C ARG A 23 -20.21 2.16 9.16
N THR A 24 -20.83 3.27 8.88
CA THR A 24 -21.94 3.42 7.94
C THR A 24 -21.52 3.16 6.48
N TYR A 25 -20.23 3.21 6.20
CA TYR A 25 -19.69 3.06 4.84
C TYR A 25 -19.02 1.69 4.57
N TYR A 26 -19.28 0.68 5.43
CA TYR A 26 -18.86 -0.69 5.14
C TYR A 26 -19.73 -1.29 4.03
N PHE A 27 -19.54 -0.83 2.80
CA PHE A 27 -20.30 -1.23 1.62
C PHE A 27 -20.31 -2.75 1.41
N TRP A 28 -19.26 -3.44 1.84
CA TRP A 28 -19.09 -4.87 1.70
C TRP A 28 -19.81 -5.69 2.77
N LEU A 29 -20.04 -5.13 3.95
CA LEU A 29 -20.60 -5.87 5.10
C LEU A 29 -22.04 -6.35 4.90
N PRO A 30 -23.00 -5.52 4.42
CA PRO A 30 -24.36 -5.98 4.15
C PRO A 30 -24.41 -7.09 3.09
N GLU A 31 -23.59 -7.00 2.06
CA GLU A 31 -23.50 -8.01 1.01
C GLU A 31 -22.88 -9.31 1.52
N LEU A 32 -21.84 -9.21 2.36
CA LEU A 32 -21.23 -10.37 3.02
C LEU A 32 -22.26 -11.08 3.94
N LEU A 33 -23.00 -10.33 4.75
CA LEU A 33 -24.02 -10.90 5.63
C LEU A 33 -25.10 -11.65 4.84
N LYS A 34 -25.56 -11.11 3.71
CA LYS A 34 -26.49 -11.82 2.81
C LYS A 34 -25.88 -13.08 2.21
N PHE A 35 -24.59 -13.03 1.86
CA PHE A 35 -23.89 -14.17 1.26
C PHE A 35 -23.72 -15.33 2.22
N VAL A 36 -23.54 -15.06 3.53
CA VAL A 36 -23.38 -16.07 4.57
C VAL A 36 -24.70 -16.50 5.22
N ASP A 37 -25.81 -15.80 4.95
CA ASP A 37 -27.10 -16.04 5.60
C ASP A 37 -27.51 -17.51 5.50
N GLY A 38 -27.56 -18.18 6.66
CA GLY A 38 -27.96 -19.59 6.80
C GLY A 38 -27.05 -20.61 6.09
N LYS A 39 -25.83 -20.23 5.66
CA LYS A 39 -24.90 -21.08 4.90
C LYS A 39 -23.52 -21.11 5.52
N GLU A 40 -22.94 -22.29 5.64
CA GLU A 40 -21.52 -22.44 5.91
C GLU A 40 -20.71 -22.06 4.66
N ARG A 41 -19.67 -21.27 4.85
CA ARG A 41 -18.77 -20.80 3.81
C ARG A 41 -17.33 -21.01 4.19
N SER A 42 -16.53 -21.51 3.28
CA SER A 42 -15.08 -21.61 3.45
C SER A 42 -14.42 -20.22 3.41
N CYS A 43 -13.24 -20.08 4.01
CA CYS A 43 -12.44 -18.86 3.93
C CYS A 43 -12.14 -18.47 2.48
N ARG A 44 -11.98 -19.43 1.58
CA ARG A 44 -11.77 -19.19 0.15
C ARG A 44 -13.00 -18.53 -0.48
N GLU A 45 -14.19 -19.08 -0.26
CA GLU A 45 -15.44 -18.51 -0.80
C GLU A 45 -15.67 -17.09 -0.29
N LEU A 46 -15.44 -16.84 1.00
CA LEU A 46 -15.58 -15.51 1.60
C LEU A 46 -14.58 -14.51 0.99
N TYR A 47 -13.31 -14.90 0.83
CA TYR A 47 -12.30 -14.07 0.20
C TYR A 47 -12.66 -13.73 -1.25
N LEU A 48 -13.02 -14.72 -2.07
CA LEU A 48 -13.40 -14.51 -3.46
C LEU A 48 -14.64 -13.62 -3.59
N PHE A 49 -15.61 -13.79 -2.71
CA PHE A 49 -16.80 -12.95 -2.68
C PHE A 49 -16.46 -11.48 -2.35
N LEU A 50 -15.65 -11.24 -1.32
CA LEU A 50 -15.20 -9.90 -0.95
C LEU A 50 -14.36 -9.26 -2.06
N LYS A 51 -13.47 -10.04 -2.69
CA LYS A 51 -12.68 -9.59 -3.83
C LYS A 51 -13.59 -9.14 -4.99
N HIS A 52 -14.61 -9.93 -5.32
CA HIS A 52 -15.57 -9.59 -6.37
C HIS A 52 -16.33 -8.29 -6.10
N ILE A 53 -16.81 -8.08 -4.87
CA ILE A 53 -17.50 -6.83 -4.50
C ILE A 53 -16.57 -5.63 -4.61
N ASP A 54 -15.35 -5.77 -4.12
CA ASP A 54 -14.32 -4.73 -4.15
C ASP A 54 -13.97 -4.35 -5.59
N GLU A 55 -13.71 -5.32 -6.45
CA GLU A 55 -13.39 -5.12 -7.87
C GLU A 55 -14.56 -4.50 -8.66
N LYS A 56 -15.79 -4.88 -8.34
CA LYS A 56 -16.97 -4.25 -8.93
C LYS A 56 -17.09 -2.77 -8.57
N ARG A 57 -16.66 -2.39 -7.35
CA ARG A 57 -16.69 -1.01 -6.88
C ARG A 57 -15.54 -0.17 -7.39
N HIS A 58 -14.34 -0.75 -7.40
CA HIS A 58 -13.10 -0.10 -7.79
C HIS A 58 -12.62 -0.69 -9.12
N SER A 59 -13.30 -0.33 -10.22
CA SER A 59 -12.93 -0.85 -11.54
C SER A 59 -11.52 -0.40 -11.94
N SER A 60 -10.83 -1.22 -12.74
CA SER A 60 -9.49 -0.94 -13.30
C SER A 60 -9.41 0.38 -14.06
N LYS A 61 -10.53 0.93 -14.52
CA LYS A 61 -10.59 2.22 -15.23
C LYS A 61 -9.96 3.38 -14.47
N ALA A 62 -9.96 3.35 -13.13
CA ALA A 62 -9.32 4.41 -12.35
C ALA A 62 -7.78 4.34 -12.39
N ILE A 63 -7.19 3.21 -12.79
CA ILE A 63 -5.74 3.02 -12.93
C ILE A 63 -5.29 3.26 -14.38
N GLU A 64 -6.19 3.20 -15.34
CA GLU A 64 -5.92 3.54 -16.75
C GLU A 64 -5.59 5.02 -16.91
N ASP A 65 -6.13 5.87 -16.05
CA ASP A 65 -5.80 7.30 -15.99
C ASP A 65 -4.85 7.59 -14.82
N ILE A 66 -3.55 7.60 -15.10
CA ILE A 66 -2.48 7.88 -14.13
C ILE A 66 -2.67 9.23 -13.41
N SER A 67 -3.34 10.20 -14.07
CA SER A 67 -3.61 11.51 -13.47
C SER A 67 -4.47 11.41 -12.20
N GLN A 68 -5.32 10.38 -12.10
CA GLN A 68 -6.14 10.10 -10.93
C GLN A 68 -5.34 9.56 -9.73
N LEU A 69 -4.07 9.21 -9.94
CA LEU A 69 -3.15 8.75 -8.90
C LEU A 69 -2.25 9.88 -8.36
N SER A 70 -2.48 11.13 -8.74
CA SER A 70 -1.71 12.26 -8.25
C SER A 70 -2.16 12.68 -6.83
N PHE A 71 -1.26 13.28 -6.05
CA PHE A 71 -1.42 13.64 -4.64
C PHE A 71 -2.76 14.29 -4.29
N LYS A 72 -3.26 15.21 -5.12
CA LYS A 72 -4.49 15.98 -4.83
C LYS A 72 -5.78 15.21 -5.07
N VAL A 73 -5.73 14.17 -5.92
CA VAL A 73 -6.93 13.46 -6.41
C VAL A 73 -6.92 11.97 -6.07
N VAL A 74 -5.77 11.41 -5.71
CA VAL A 74 -5.64 9.96 -5.46
C VAL A 74 -6.59 9.49 -4.36
N ASP A 75 -7.40 8.47 -4.67
CA ASP A 75 -8.15 7.77 -3.64
C ASP A 75 -7.19 6.96 -2.77
N ARG A 76 -7.32 7.13 -1.44
CA ARG A 76 -6.51 6.43 -0.46
C ARG A 76 -6.62 4.91 -0.55
N TYR A 77 -7.74 4.41 -1.09
CA TYR A 77 -7.94 2.99 -1.38
C TYR A 77 -6.76 2.36 -2.13
N TRP A 78 -6.17 3.06 -3.10
CA TRP A 78 -5.08 2.54 -3.91
C TRP A 78 -3.81 2.23 -3.13
N PHE A 79 -3.53 2.98 -2.07
CA PHE A 79 -2.41 2.68 -1.17
C PHE A 79 -2.65 1.39 -0.37
N TRP A 80 -3.84 1.22 0.21
CA TRP A 80 -4.16 0.00 0.96
C TRP A 80 -4.27 -1.22 0.04
N LYS A 81 -4.86 -1.07 -1.14
CA LYS A 81 -4.94 -2.15 -2.15
C LYS A 81 -3.54 -2.58 -2.57
N LEU A 82 -2.65 -1.64 -2.85
CA LEU A 82 -1.26 -1.93 -3.19
C LEU A 82 -0.52 -2.62 -2.03
N ASP A 83 -0.64 -2.13 -0.80
CA ASP A 83 -0.05 -2.77 0.37
C ASP A 83 -0.57 -4.21 0.57
N PHE A 84 -1.85 -4.48 0.30
CA PHE A 84 -2.39 -5.84 0.30
C PHE A 84 -1.72 -6.73 -0.76
N ILE A 85 -1.58 -6.25 -1.99
CA ILE A 85 -0.96 -6.99 -3.09
C ILE A 85 0.52 -7.27 -2.79
N ILE A 86 1.25 -6.28 -2.29
CA ILE A 86 2.64 -6.43 -1.86
C ILE A 86 2.74 -7.48 -0.75
N TRP A 87 1.84 -7.42 0.25
CA TRP A 87 1.80 -8.41 1.31
C TRP A 87 1.53 -9.82 0.78
N GLN A 88 0.60 -9.97 -0.15
CA GLN A 88 0.27 -11.25 -0.76
C GLN A 88 1.48 -11.82 -1.53
N LYS A 89 2.17 -10.98 -2.30
CA LYS A 89 3.34 -11.35 -3.12
C LYS A 89 4.69 -11.15 -2.38
N ARG A 90 4.70 -10.93 -1.08
CA ARG A 90 5.90 -10.52 -0.31
C ARG A 90 7.09 -11.47 -0.41
N ARG A 91 6.85 -12.78 -0.65
CA ARG A 91 7.91 -13.77 -0.83
C ARG A 91 8.63 -13.63 -2.17
N GLU A 92 7.93 -13.14 -3.18
CA GLU A 92 8.43 -12.90 -4.52
C GLU A 92 9.11 -11.53 -4.62
N ILE A 93 8.50 -10.54 -3.99
CA ILE A 93 8.92 -9.14 -4.07
C ILE A 93 10.15 -8.85 -3.20
N PHE A 94 10.17 -9.35 -1.96
CA PHE A 94 11.26 -9.07 -1.03
C PHE A 94 12.31 -10.19 -1.07
N THR A 95 13.53 -9.87 -1.51
CA THR A 95 14.66 -10.80 -1.54
C THR A 95 15.32 -10.96 -0.17
N SER A 96 15.39 -9.88 0.62
CA SER A 96 15.96 -9.87 1.97
C SER A 96 15.05 -10.60 2.96
N GLU A 97 15.62 -11.45 3.82
CA GLU A 97 14.90 -12.13 4.88
C GLU A 97 14.33 -11.16 5.91
N SER A 98 15.08 -10.11 6.27
CA SER A 98 14.62 -9.08 7.19
C SER A 98 13.41 -8.32 6.66
N ALA A 99 13.42 -7.91 5.39
CA ALA A 99 12.28 -7.26 4.75
C ALA A 99 11.05 -8.20 4.69
N ARG A 100 11.25 -9.49 4.41
CA ARG A 100 10.16 -10.48 4.45
C ARG A 100 9.57 -10.65 5.84
N LYS A 101 10.40 -10.65 6.89
CA LYS A 101 9.91 -10.72 8.28
C LYS A 101 9.06 -9.49 8.62
N ILE A 102 9.52 -8.29 8.29
CA ILE A 102 8.74 -7.06 8.50
C ILE A 102 7.42 -7.12 7.72
N ALA A 103 7.45 -7.55 6.45
CA ALA A 103 6.24 -7.68 5.64
C ALA A 103 5.27 -8.76 6.18
N ASN A 104 5.76 -9.83 6.79
CA ASN A 104 4.93 -10.84 7.45
C ASN A 104 4.18 -10.27 8.68
N ASN A 105 4.81 -9.31 9.39
CA ASN A 105 4.24 -8.67 10.57
C ASN A 105 3.38 -7.46 10.23
N TYR A 106 3.20 -7.14 8.93
CA TYR A 106 2.39 -6.02 8.50
C TYR A 106 0.94 -6.17 8.94
N VAL A 107 0.38 -5.07 9.44
CA VAL A 107 -1.04 -4.96 9.81
C VAL A 107 -1.61 -3.67 9.25
N PHE A 108 -2.82 -3.74 8.73
CA PHE A 108 -3.52 -2.56 8.23
C PHE A 108 -3.86 -1.60 9.36
N ARG A 109 -3.65 -0.31 9.11
CA ARG A 109 -3.97 0.79 10.03
C ARG A 109 -4.75 1.87 9.29
N ARG A 110 -5.52 2.66 10.02
CA ARG A 110 -6.24 3.82 9.47
C ARG A 110 -5.29 5.01 9.26
N ASN A 111 -4.19 4.78 8.57
CA ASN A 111 -3.28 5.81 8.15
C ASN A 111 -3.97 6.71 7.11
N ARG A 112 -3.82 8.01 7.22
CA ARG A 112 -4.52 8.97 6.34
C ARG A 112 -3.63 10.11 5.88
N SER A 113 -2.40 10.17 6.34
CA SER A 113 -1.43 11.16 5.90
C SER A 113 -0.68 10.63 4.68
N ILE A 114 -0.66 11.40 3.61
CA ILE A 114 0.16 11.10 2.44
C ILE A 114 1.47 11.85 2.61
N GLU A 115 2.56 11.13 2.54
CA GLU A 115 3.94 11.61 2.65
C GLU A 115 4.60 11.58 1.27
N HIS A 116 5.33 12.65 0.96
CA HIS A 116 6.21 12.73 -0.19
C HIS A 116 7.59 12.19 0.19
N ILE A 117 8.04 11.15 -0.48
CA ILE A 117 9.36 10.54 -0.21
C ILE A 117 10.49 11.51 -0.55
N ALA A 118 10.50 12.05 -1.77
CA ALA A 118 11.26 13.26 -2.06
C ALA A 118 10.45 14.46 -1.57
N PRO A 119 10.99 15.29 -0.66
CA PRO A 119 10.23 16.37 -0.02
C PRO A 119 9.90 17.49 -1.01
N GLN A 120 8.70 18.07 -0.88
CA GLN A 120 8.24 19.20 -1.69
C GLN A 120 9.06 20.48 -1.45
N THR A 121 9.66 20.62 -0.28
CA THR A 121 10.53 21.75 0.06
C THR A 121 11.85 21.20 0.55
N PRO A 122 12.81 20.92 -0.35
CA PRO A 122 14.11 20.41 0.04
C PRO A 122 14.84 21.43 0.95
N LYS A 123 15.58 20.93 1.93
CA LYS A 123 16.49 21.80 2.71
C LYS A 123 17.57 22.37 1.78
N GLU A 124 18.11 23.55 2.13
CA GLU A 124 18.98 24.40 1.30
C GLU A 124 20.16 23.73 0.58
N ASN A 125 20.50 22.49 0.86
CA ASN A 125 21.62 21.76 0.22
C ASN A 125 21.16 20.56 -0.62
N SER A 126 19.88 20.46 -0.99
CA SER A 126 19.43 19.39 -1.87
C SER A 126 19.71 19.75 -3.33
N THR A 127 20.39 18.88 -4.03
CA THR A 127 20.64 18.98 -5.48
C THR A 127 19.45 18.48 -6.32
N LEU A 128 18.47 17.84 -5.68
CA LEU A 128 17.30 17.29 -6.36
C LEU A 128 16.25 18.38 -6.56
N SER A 129 16.03 18.76 -7.82
CA SER A 129 14.93 19.61 -8.23
C SER A 129 13.93 18.76 -9.01
N LEU A 130 12.78 18.50 -8.42
CA LEU A 130 11.67 17.79 -9.08
C LEU A 130 10.69 18.81 -9.67
N SER A 131 10.04 18.44 -10.76
CA SER A 131 8.87 19.18 -11.23
C SER A 131 7.69 18.97 -10.27
N ASN A 132 6.69 19.83 -10.33
CA ASN A 132 5.46 19.66 -9.54
C ASN A 132 4.75 18.33 -9.87
N GLU A 133 4.85 17.86 -11.10
CA GLU A 133 4.29 16.60 -11.56
C GLU A 133 5.04 15.41 -10.94
N ASP A 134 6.36 15.44 -10.97
CA ASP A 134 7.20 14.39 -10.39
C ASP A 134 7.02 14.28 -8.87
N GLU A 135 6.96 15.42 -8.18
CA GLU A 135 6.71 15.45 -6.73
C GLU A 135 5.39 14.78 -6.36
N ASN A 136 4.33 15.06 -7.11
CA ASN A 136 2.96 14.66 -6.79
C ASN A 136 2.52 13.34 -7.43
N CYS A 137 3.36 12.68 -8.20
CA CYS A 137 3.04 11.40 -8.83
C CYS A 137 2.99 10.26 -7.80
N PHE A 138 2.19 9.23 -8.10
CA PHE A 138 1.97 8.09 -7.18
C PHE A 138 3.28 7.39 -6.78
N GLY A 139 4.27 7.37 -7.67
CA GLY A 139 5.59 6.81 -7.38
C GLY A 139 6.23 7.43 -6.14
N ASN A 140 6.12 8.75 -5.98
CA ASN A 140 6.73 9.49 -4.88
C ASN A 140 5.89 9.53 -3.58
N LEU A 141 4.69 8.93 -3.57
CA LEU A 141 3.76 9.04 -2.45
C LEU A 141 3.66 7.75 -1.64
N VAL A 142 3.56 7.87 -0.33
CA VAL A 142 3.19 6.77 0.59
C VAL A 142 2.14 7.23 1.58
N MET A 143 1.34 6.28 2.08
CA MET A 143 0.35 6.59 3.10
C MET A 143 0.80 6.06 4.46
N ILE A 144 0.94 6.98 5.42
CA ILE A 144 1.45 6.71 6.77
C ILE A 144 0.59 7.43 7.82
N SER A 145 0.88 7.21 9.09
CA SER A 145 0.25 7.98 10.18
C SER A 145 0.74 9.43 10.19
N SER A 146 -0.08 10.31 10.74
CA SER A 146 0.33 11.72 10.93
C SER A 146 1.53 11.85 11.85
N SER A 147 1.68 10.93 12.81
CA SER A 147 2.83 10.90 13.73
C SER A 147 4.13 10.57 12.97
N GLN A 148 4.10 9.54 12.12
CA GLN A 148 5.27 9.19 11.34
C GLN A 148 5.59 10.28 10.30
N ASN A 149 4.58 10.84 9.65
CA ASN A 149 4.74 11.95 8.72
C ASN A 149 5.45 13.15 9.40
N SER A 150 4.97 13.55 10.57
CA SER A 150 5.62 14.61 11.35
C SER A 150 7.05 14.26 11.76
N GLY A 151 7.36 12.99 11.98
CA GLY A 151 8.72 12.53 12.32
C GLY A 151 9.67 12.50 11.12
N LEU A 152 9.17 12.33 9.92
CA LEU A 152 9.97 12.35 8.69
C LEU A 152 10.21 13.77 8.18
N GLN A 153 9.22 14.64 8.30
CA GLN A 153 9.27 16.06 7.87
C GLN A 153 9.86 16.23 6.46
N ASN A 154 10.54 17.35 6.23
CA ASN A 154 11.26 17.64 4.97
C ASN A 154 12.67 17.01 4.95
N SER A 155 12.84 15.83 5.57
CA SER A 155 14.11 15.11 5.53
C SER A 155 14.39 14.61 4.11
N THR A 156 15.67 14.53 3.74
CA THR A 156 16.06 13.96 2.44
C THR A 156 15.73 12.48 2.37
N PHE A 157 15.71 11.93 1.16
CA PHE A 157 15.49 10.50 0.95
C PHE A 157 16.46 9.63 1.77
N GLU A 158 17.75 9.98 1.74
CA GLU A 158 18.81 9.23 2.45
C GLU A 158 18.55 9.19 3.96
N MET A 159 18.13 10.32 4.54
CA MET A 159 17.81 10.39 5.96
C MET A 159 16.57 9.57 6.32
N LYS A 160 15.53 9.62 5.49
CA LYS A 160 14.33 8.81 5.66
C LYS A 160 14.65 7.33 5.52
N ARG A 161 15.44 6.97 4.48
CA ARG A 161 15.89 5.61 4.21
C ARG A 161 16.71 5.03 5.36
N SER A 162 17.67 5.78 5.88
CA SER A 162 18.48 5.34 7.02
C SER A 162 17.61 5.00 8.23
N LYS A 163 16.67 5.86 8.60
CA LYS A 163 15.74 5.60 9.70
C LYS A 163 14.94 4.30 9.53
N VAL A 164 14.47 4.01 8.32
CA VAL A 164 13.68 2.80 8.05
C VAL A 164 14.57 1.57 8.00
N ILE A 165 15.76 1.65 7.42
CA ILE A 165 16.72 0.55 7.40
C ILE A 165 17.18 0.20 8.83
N ASP A 166 17.50 1.19 9.63
CA ASP A 166 17.87 1.00 11.05
C ASP A 166 16.71 0.35 11.81
N PHE A 167 15.47 0.78 11.56
CA PHE A 167 14.30 0.15 12.14
C PHE A 167 14.19 -1.33 11.74
N ILE A 168 14.36 -1.65 10.46
CA ILE A 168 14.30 -3.03 9.94
C ILE A 168 15.36 -3.90 10.60
N HIS A 169 16.57 -3.41 10.73
CA HIS A 169 17.68 -4.17 11.31
C HIS A 169 17.52 -4.41 12.81
N ASN A 170 17.01 -3.42 13.54
CA ASN A 170 16.90 -3.48 15.00
C ASN A 170 15.56 -4.04 15.50
N ASN A 171 14.55 -4.17 14.66
CA ASN A 171 13.19 -4.54 15.06
C ASN A 171 12.57 -5.60 14.13
N LEU A 172 13.21 -6.76 14.01
CA LEU A 172 12.73 -7.86 13.14
C LEU A 172 11.30 -8.35 13.48
N ASN A 173 10.82 -8.09 14.69
CA ASN A 173 9.44 -8.35 15.11
C ASN A 173 8.54 -7.11 15.00
N GLY A 174 9.09 -6.00 14.55
CA GLY A 174 8.35 -4.76 14.33
C GLY A 174 7.43 -4.85 13.12
N THR A 175 6.57 -3.84 13.00
CA THR A 175 5.70 -3.66 11.85
C THR A 175 5.94 -2.30 11.22
N ILE A 176 5.87 -2.22 9.91
CA ILE A 176 5.97 -0.98 9.13
C ILE A 176 4.57 -0.43 8.84
N GLU A 177 4.45 0.86 8.62
CA GLU A 177 3.15 1.49 8.36
C GLU A 177 2.67 1.37 6.91
N SER A 178 3.58 1.16 5.96
CA SER A 178 3.27 0.90 4.54
C SER A 178 4.29 -0.04 3.92
N LEU A 179 3.83 -1.04 3.21
CA LEU A 179 4.68 -1.96 2.45
C LEU A 179 5.21 -1.30 1.17
N LYS A 180 4.46 -0.34 0.61
CA LYS A 180 4.96 0.51 -0.47
C LYS A 180 6.20 1.29 -0.03
N MET A 181 6.20 1.83 1.19
CA MET A 181 7.37 2.49 1.78
C MET A 181 8.55 1.53 1.92
N LEU A 182 8.31 0.28 2.33
CA LEU A 182 9.35 -0.74 2.43
C LEU A 182 9.99 -1.05 1.06
N LEU A 183 9.21 -1.01 -0.03
CA LEU A 183 9.73 -1.15 -1.40
C LEU A 183 10.61 0.04 -1.80
N ILE A 184 10.16 1.26 -1.53
CA ILE A 184 10.87 2.48 -1.90
C ILE A 184 12.28 2.50 -1.28
N TYR A 185 12.39 2.12 -0.01
CA TYR A 185 13.70 2.16 0.66
C TYR A 185 14.64 1.01 0.32
N GLN A 186 14.27 0.14 -0.63
CA GLN A 186 15.22 -0.77 -1.27
C GLN A 186 16.04 -0.08 -2.37
N TYR A 187 15.58 1.05 -2.91
CA TYR A 187 16.39 1.87 -3.83
C TYR A 187 17.54 2.55 -3.08
N GLU A 188 18.68 2.68 -3.75
CA GLU A 188 19.84 3.40 -3.19
C GLU A 188 19.68 4.91 -3.37
N ASN A 189 19.15 5.33 -4.51
CA ASN A 189 18.89 6.71 -4.88
C ASN A 189 17.38 6.91 -5.10
N TRP A 190 16.96 8.17 -5.07
CA TRP A 190 15.55 8.52 -5.32
C TRP A 190 15.49 9.78 -6.17
N THR A 191 15.63 9.59 -7.47
CA THR A 191 15.55 10.62 -8.51
C THR A 191 14.28 10.43 -9.33
N THR A 192 14.04 11.29 -10.29
CA THR A 192 12.92 11.16 -11.23
C THR A 192 12.88 9.76 -11.87
N THR A 193 14.03 9.19 -12.18
CA THR A 193 14.11 7.84 -12.78
C THR A 193 13.57 6.77 -11.85
N GLU A 194 13.99 6.73 -10.59
CA GLU A 194 13.53 5.73 -9.62
C GLU A 194 12.06 5.95 -9.25
N ILE A 195 11.61 7.21 -9.18
CA ILE A 195 10.22 7.55 -8.93
C ILE A 195 9.30 6.96 -10.00
N TYR A 196 9.63 7.14 -11.27
CA TYR A 196 8.83 6.60 -12.37
C TYR A 196 8.94 5.07 -12.49
N ASP A 197 10.13 4.48 -12.33
CA ASP A 197 10.30 3.03 -12.29
C ASP A 197 9.44 2.40 -11.17
N HIS A 198 9.45 3.01 -10.00
CA HIS A 198 8.62 2.56 -8.88
C HIS A 198 7.11 2.74 -9.17
N GLN A 199 6.73 3.86 -9.80
CA GLN A 199 5.34 4.09 -10.20
C GLN A 199 4.84 3.02 -11.16
N GLU A 200 5.60 2.72 -12.21
CA GLU A 200 5.25 1.68 -13.17
C GLU A 200 5.09 0.30 -12.53
N LYS A 201 6.02 -0.07 -11.63
CA LYS A 201 5.94 -1.30 -10.85
C LYS A 201 4.66 -1.36 -9.98
N CYS A 202 4.32 -0.26 -9.31
CA CYS A 202 3.11 -0.18 -8.49
C CYS A 202 1.84 -0.30 -9.33
N ILE A 203 1.77 0.41 -10.46
CA ILE A 203 0.63 0.37 -11.38
C ILE A 203 0.47 -1.03 -11.97
N LYS A 204 1.57 -1.65 -12.38
CA LYS A 204 1.55 -3.04 -12.86
C LYS A 204 1.01 -4.00 -11.82
N LEU A 205 1.47 -3.93 -10.57
CA LEU A 205 0.97 -4.76 -9.47
C LEU A 205 -0.54 -4.58 -9.27
N LEU A 206 -1.03 -3.35 -9.33
CA LEU A 206 -2.44 -3.04 -9.21
C LEU A 206 -3.23 -3.62 -10.39
N ASN A 207 -2.81 -3.40 -11.63
CA ASN A 207 -3.48 -3.91 -12.83
C ASN A 207 -3.53 -5.45 -12.85
N ASP A 208 -2.39 -6.11 -12.61
CA ASP A 208 -2.30 -7.56 -12.56
C ASP A 208 -3.29 -8.16 -11.55
N SER A 209 -3.61 -7.44 -10.47
CA SER A 209 -4.55 -7.92 -9.44
C SER A 209 -6.01 -8.00 -9.91
N PHE A 210 -6.38 -7.18 -10.91
CA PHE A 210 -7.73 -7.20 -11.52
C PHE A 210 -7.84 -8.18 -12.68
N GLU A 211 -6.74 -8.51 -13.34
CA GLU A 211 -6.72 -9.42 -14.49
C GLU A 211 -6.70 -10.90 -14.11
N MET A 212 -6.27 -11.23 -12.88
CA MET A 212 -6.23 -12.63 -12.42
C MET A 212 -7.65 -13.17 -12.27
N LYS A 213 -8.19 -13.75 -13.37
CA LYS A 213 -9.31 -14.69 -13.34
C LYS A 213 -8.77 -16.00 -12.75
N GLU A 214 -9.15 -16.31 -11.52
CA GLU A 214 -8.95 -17.63 -10.91
C GLU A 214 -9.92 -18.67 -11.48
#